data_3255bc35f1f8f4aeca9174d6840b47c4
#
_entry.id   3255bc35f1f8f4aeca9174d6840b47c4
#
_cell.length_a   1.000
_cell.length_b   1.000
_cell.length_c   1.000
_cell.angle_alpha   90.00
_cell.angle_beta   90.00
_cell.angle_gamma   90.00
#
_symmetry.space_group_name_H-M   'P 1'
#
loop_
_entity.id
_entity.type
_entity.pdbx_description
1 polymer ?
#
loop_
_entity_poly.entity_id
_entity_poly.type
_entity_poly.pdbx_seq_one_letter_code
_entity_poly.pdbx_strand_id
1 'polypeptide(L)' 'MTLLRISDPGLLELLRADLQSRDDLVAEIVDDRTLQVDILGSYGEQGMRMATELRVQAWVASQRARGVDVTVDVVD' A
#
# COMPACT_ATOMS: atom_id res chain seq x y z
N MET A 1 0.95 7.32 -10.32
CA MET A 1 0.64 5.90 -10.11
C MET A 1 1.80 5.24 -9.38
N THR A 2 1.52 4.49 -8.34
CA THR A 2 2.53 3.79 -7.56
C THR A 2 2.16 2.33 -7.48
N LEU A 3 3.12 1.45 -7.72
CA LEU A 3 2.92 0.01 -7.62
C LEU A 3 3.55 -0.53 -6.34
N LEU A 4 2.80 -1.34 -5.62
CA LEU A 4 3.24 -1.98 -4.39
C LEU A 4 3.23 -3.49 -4.57
N ARG A 5 4.29 -4.15 -4.12
CA ARG A 5 4.38 -5.60 -4.17
C ARG A 5 4.47 -6.14 -2.75
N ILE A 6 3.58 -7.07 -2.42
CA ILE A 6 3.51 -7.66 -1.09
C ILE A 6 4.13 -9.07 -1.09
N SER A 7 4.78 -9.42 0.01
CA SER A 7 5.41 -10.73 0.15
C SER A 7 4.40 -11.86 0.36
N ASP A 8 3.24 -11.54 0.95
CA ASP A 8 2.20 -12.53 1.24
C ASP A 8 0.93 -12.20 0.49
N PRO A 9 0.60 -12.93 -0.60
CA PRO A 9 -0.60 -12.65 -1.37
C PRO A 9 -1.89 -12.81 -0.58
N GLY A 10 -1.88 -13.59 0.51
CA GLY A 10 -3.05 -13.74 1.37
C GLY A 10 -3.41 -12.48 2.14
N LEU A 11 -2.49 -11.52 2.23
CA LEU A 11 -2.72 -10.26 2.93
C LEU A 11 -2.98 -9.09 1.98
N LEU A 12 -2.97 -9.33 0.68
CA LEU A 12 -3.12 -8.28 -0.32
C LEU A 12 -4.45 -7.54 -0.16
N GLU A 13 -5.53 -8.25 0.04
CA GLU A 13 -6.85 -7.65 0.21
C GLU A 13 -6.95 -6.82 1.50
N LEU A 14 -6.29 -7.27 2.56
CA LEU A 14 -6.24 -6.51 3.82
C LEU A 14 -5.50 -5.19 3.62
N LEU A 15 -4.39 -5.22 2.90
CA LEU A 15 -3.64 -4.01 2.59
C LEU A 15 -4.47 -3.07 1.72
N ARG A 16 -5.12 -3.60 0.69
CA ARG A 16 -5.99 -2.80 -0.18
C ARG A 16 -7.10 -2.12 0.62
N ALA A 17 -7.76 -2.87 1.49
CA ALA A 17 -8.85 -2.34 2.31
C ALA A 17 -8.37 -1.25 3.25
N ASP A 18 -7.21 -1.44 3.88
CA ASP A 18 -6.63 -0.45 4.78
C ASP A 18 -6.30 0.85 4.04
N LEU A 19 -5.64 0.74 2.90
CA LEU A 19 -5.27 1.91 2.11
C LEU A 19 -6.52 2.63 1.58
N GLN A 20 -7.49 1.88 1.10
CA GLN A 20 -8.70 2.46 0.51
C GLN A 20 -9.68 3.00 1.54
N SER A 21 -9.46 2.73 2.82
CA SER A 21 -10.29 3.31 3.88
C SER A 21 -10.09 4.82 4.02
N ARG A 22 -9.06 5.36 3.38
CA ARG A 22 -8.78 6.80 3.38
C ARG A 22 -9.42 7.43 2.14
N ASP A 23 -10.06 8.58 2.32
CA ASP A 23 -10.82 9.24 1.27
C ASP A 23 -9.99 9.72 0.09
N ASP A 24 -8.70 9.95 0.31
CA ASP A 24 -7.81 10.52 -0.69
C ASP A 24 -7.01 9.47 -1.45
N LEU A 25 -7.32 8.19 -1.29
CA LEU A 25 -6.50 7.13 -1.86
C LEU A 25 -7.35 6.07 -2.54
N VAL A 26 -6.92 5.65 -3.73
CA VAL A 26 -7.54 4.57 -4.49
C VAL A 26 -6.52 3.46 -4.65
N ALA A 27 -6.89 2.24 -4.30
CA ALA A 27 -6.02 1.08 -4.41
C ALA A 27 -6.73 -0.01 -5.22
N GLU A 28 -6.05 -0.50 -6.26
CA GLU A 28 -6.59 -1.55 -7.13
C GLU A 28 -5.64 -2.75 -7.17
N ILE A 29 -6.20 -3.95 -7.16
CA ILE A 29 -5.42 -5.17 -7.29
C ILE A 29 -5.09 -5.38 -8.76
N VAL A 30 -3.79 -5.44 -9.08
CA VAL A 30 -3.29 -5.67 -10.44
C VAL A 30 -3.06 -7.16 -10.69
N ASP A 31 -2.45 -7.82 -9.71
CA ASP A 31 -2.26 -9.28 -9.72
C ASP A 31 -2.24 -9.78 -8.28
N ASP A 32 -1.89 -11.07 -8.08
CA ASP A 32 -1.99 -11.70 -6.76
C ASP A 32 -1.04 -11.11 -5.71
N ARG A 33 -0.08 -10.29 -6.10
CA ARG A 33 0.90 -9.68 -5.19
C ARG A 33 1.08 -8.19 -5.39
N THR A 34 0.38 -7.59 -6.33
CA THR A 34 0.64 -6.20 -6.73
C THR A 34 -0.61 -5.34 -6.60
N LEU A 35 -0.45 -4.19 -5.97
CA LEU A 35 -1.47 -3.15 -5.90
C LEU A 35 -1.01 -1.93 -6.68
N GLN A 36 -1.95 -1.30 -7.37
CA GLN A 36 -1.76 0.01 -7.97
C GLN A 36 -2.42 1.03 -7.05
N VAL A 37 -1.66 2.04 -6.63
CA VAL A 37 -2.15 3.04 -5.69
C VAL A 37 -2.05 4.42 -6.32
N ASP A 38 -3.14 5.18 -6.21
CA ASP A 38 -3.19 6.58 -6.62
C ASP A 38 -3.74 7.41 -5.46
N ILE A 39 -3.11 8.54 -5.22
CA ILE A 39 -3.59 9.50 -4.23
C ILE A 39 -4.24 10.65 -4.97
N LEU A 40 -5.49 10.93 -4.62
CA LEU A 40 -6.24 12.02 -5.22
C LEU A 40 -5.80 13.34 -4.57
N GLY A 41 -5.57 14.35 -5.42
CA GLY A 41 -5.17 15.66 -4.93
C GLY A 41 -3.98 16.24 -5.66
N SER A 42 -3.42 17.30 -5.13
CA SER A 42 -2.38 18.08 -5.78
C SER A 42 -0.97 17.65 -5.39
N TYR A 43 -0.75 16.37 -5.21
CA TYR A 43 0.58 15.85 -4.90
C TYR A 43 1.42 15.75 -6.16
N GLY A 44 2.68 16.15 -6.07
CA GLY A 44 3.64 15.79 -7.09
C GLY A 44 3.91 14.29 -7.02
N GLU A 45 4.52 13.75 -8.07
CA GLU A 45 4.80 12.31 -8.16
C GLU A 45 5.62 11.82 -6.97
N GLN A 46 6.63 12.59 -6.58
CA GLN A 46 7.50 12.23 -5.46
C GLN A 46 6.77 12.31 -4.12
N GLY A 47 5.90 13.30 -3.94
CA GLY A 47 5.09 13.42 -2.73
C GLY A 47 4.10 12.29 -2.59
N MET A 48 3.51 11.86 -3.70
CA MET A 48 2.60 10.71 -3.73
C MET A 48 3.32 9.44 -3.28
N ARG A 49 4.52 9.22 -3.79
CA ARG A 49 5.30 8.05 -3.45
C ARG A 49 5.66 8.02 -1.96
N MET A 50 6.11 9.17 -1.42
CA MET A 50 6.46 9.26 0.00
C MET A 50 5.24 9.03 0.90
N ALA A 51 4.12 9.63 0.57
CA ALA A 51 2.89 9.46 1.34
C ALA A 51 2.43 8.00 1.33
N THR A 52 2.53 7.34 0.18
CA THR A 52 2.17 5.93 0.05
C THR A 52 3.10 5.06 0.89
N GLU A 53 4.41 5.31 0.84
CA GLU A 53 5.38 4.55 1.64
C GLU A 53 5.10 4.66 3.13
N LEU A 54 4.79 5.87 3.61
CA LEU A 54 4.51 6.08 5.02
C LEU A 54 3.28 5.29 5.47
N ARG A 55 2.23 5.28 4.66
CA ARG A 55 1.02 4.54 4.98
C ARG A 55 1.25 3.05 4.95
N VAL A 56 2.01 2.57 3.98
CA VAL A 56 2.35 1.15 3.86
C VAL A 56 3.19 0.70 5.05
N GLN A 57 4.17 1.50 5.45
CA GLN A 57 5.01 1.15 6.60
C GLN A 57 4.23 1.11 7.90
N ALA A 58 3.27 2.01 8.07
CA ALA A 58 2.40 1.99 9.23
C ALA A 58 1.57 0.69 9.27
N TRP A 59 1.07 0.25 8.11
CA TRP A 59 0.33 -1.00 8.03
C TRP A 59 1.23 -2.20 8.34
N VAL A 60 2.43 -2.24 7.77
CA VAL A 60 3.41 -3.31 8.03
C VAL A 60 3.75 -3.37 9.52
N ALA A 61 3.97 -2.22 10.15
CA ALA A 61 4.27 -2.17 11.58
C ALA A 61 3.10 -2.71 12.41
N SER A 62 1.87 -2.38 12.02
CA SER A 62 0.66 -2.89 12.66
C SER A 62 0.57 -4.41 12.57
N GLN A 63 0.89 -4.97 11.41
CA GLN A 63 0.89 -6.43 11.22
C GLN A 63 1.98 -7.09 12.07
N ARG A 64 3.15 -6.48 12.11
CA ARG A 64 4.28 -7.00 12.90
C ARG A 64 3.95 -7.02 14.39
N ALA A 65 3.20 -6.02 14.86
CA ALA A 65 2.75 -5.97 16.24
C ALA A 65 1.78 -7.11 16.59
N ARG A 66 1.14 -7.68 15.57
CA ARG A 66 0.26 -8.84 15.72
C ARG A 66 0.97 -10.17 15.51
N GLY A 67 2.28 -10.14 15.30
CA GLY A 67 3.06 -11.35 15.04
C GLY A 67 3.04 -11.79 13.58
N VAL A 68 2.58 -10.94 12.66
CA VAL A 68 2.56 -11.24 11.23
C VAL A 68 3.81 -10.66 10.57
N ASP A 69 4.59 -11.54 9.91
CA ASP A 69 5.80 -11.13 9.21
C ASP A 69 5.48 -10.93 7.73
N VAL A 70 5.40 -9.69 7.31
CA VAL A 70 5.06 -9.32 5.93
C VAL A 70 5.90 -8.12 5.50
N THR A 71 6.30 -8.09 4.23
CA THR A 71 7.00 -6.95 3.65
C THR A 71 6.25 -6.44 2.43
N VAL A 72 6.36 -5.14 2.19
CA VAL A 72 5.76 -4.50 1.02
C VAL A 72 6.81 -3.59 0.39
N ASP A 73 7.03 -3.78 -0.90
CA ASP A 73 8.01 -2.99 -1.66
C ASP A 73 7.29 -2.04 -2.61
N VAL A 74 7.81 -0.84 -2.75
CA VAL A 74 7.38 0.10 -3.78
C VAL A 74 8.20 -0.20 -5.02
N VAL A 75 7.53 -0.62 -6.10
CA VAL A 75 8.24 -1.16 -7.28
C VAL A 75 8.04 -0.32 -8.53
N ASP A 76 7.41 0.80 -8.44
CA ASP A 76 7.15 1.59 -9.63
C ASP A 76 8.26 2.44 -10.11
#